data_3eff27581be8bc7f0c4641b6b5b4833b
#
_entry.id   3eff27581be8bc7f0c4641b6b5b4833b
#
_cell.length_a   1.000
_cell.length_b   1.000
_cell.length_c   1.000
_cell.angle_alpha   90.00
_cell.angle_beta   90.00
_cell.angle_gamma   90.00
#
_symmetry.space_group_name_H-M   'P 1'
#
loop_
_entity.id
_entity.type
_entity.pdbx_description
1 polymer ?
#
loop_
_entity_poly.entity_id
_entity_poly.type
_entity_poly.pdbx_seq_one_letter_code
_entity_poly.pdbx_strand_id
1 'polypeptide(L)'
;MASSPARMKKSDLGNAEWVLLLSRCIDSIDGDDYPAQLIDLLRSVVHFDYSVSFAYHQNEKPLCLYHSFSPLERVVFVDEYLEGPYLLDPFFKACGRLVDTGLYRLQDVAPDRFYQSEYYRSYYVQTGLAEEIAYTMYFQDGVAVVISLMRSGQHSRFTAREFKLLNNLVPIVNSLSQRHWSDLHNSFEGRASGVDNVARQSIIEDTVSALFGPRITPREIQVVVQILGGHSSESIARSLGIAVGTVRIHRRNIYAKLQISSQQELLSIFFQKFKTVRE
;
A
#
# COMPACT_ATOMS: atom_id res chain seq x y z
N MET A 1 -10.19 5.39 33.90
CA MET A 1 -9.32 4.20 33.96
C MET A 1 -9.83 3.22 32.90
N ALA A 2 -9.24 3.27 31.70
CA ALA A 2 -9.57 2.35 30.64
C ALA A 2 -8.82 1.03 30.91
N SER A 3 -9.56 -0.07 31.05
CA SER A 3 -8.99 -1.41 31.24
C SER A 3 -8.26 -1.83 29.96
N SER A 4 -6.97 -2.13 30.12
CA SER A 4 -6.13 -2.71 29.07
C SER A 4 -6.78 -3.98 28.51
N PRO A 5 -6.91 -4.15 27.18
CA PRO A 5 -7.52 -5.36 26.61
C PRO A 5 -6.67 -6.59 26.98
N ALA A 6 -7.33 -7.63 27.46
CA ALA A 6 -6.71 -8.86 27.92
C ALA A 6 -5.94 -9.55 26.78
N ARG A 7 -4.71 -9.93 27.06
CA ARG A 7 -3.75 -10.55 26.14
C ARG A 7 -4.12 -12.03 25.92
N MET A 8 -4.58 -12.38 24.72
CA MET A 8 -4.93 -13.76 24.34
C MET A 8 -3.79 -14.76 24.59
N LYS A 9 -4.08 -15.86 25.33
CA LYS A 9 -3.12 -16.97 25.55
C LYS A 9 -3.26 -17.98 24.40
N LYS A 10 -2.26 -18.85 24.21
CA LYS A 10 -2.12 -19.85 23.12
C LYS A 10 -3.31 -20.84 23.00
N SER A 11 -4.21 -20.89 24.00
CA SER A 11 -5.43 -21.71 24.08
C SER A 11 -6.72 -21.00 23.67
N ASP A 12 -6.66 -19.73 23.28
CA ASP A 12 -7.83 -18.83 23.30
C ASP A 12 -8.56 -18.73 21.94
N LEU A 13 -8.16 -19.47 20.90
CA LEU A 13 -9.00 -19.67 19.70
C LEU A 13 -10.30 -20.45 20.00
N GLY A 14 -10.44 -20.97 21.22
CA GLY A 14 -11.66 -21.54 21.77
C GLY A 14 -12.38 -20.63 22.77
N ASN A 15 -11.96 -19.37 22.89
CA ASN A 15 -12.61 -18.42 23.77
C ASN A 15 -13.97 -18.00 23.21
N ALA A 16 -15.01 -18.05 24.01
CA ALA A 16 -16.37 -17.67 23.63
C ALA A 16 -16.43 -16.23 23.02
N GLU A 17 -15.59 -15.33 23.49
CA GLU A 17 -15.49 -13.97 22.98
C GLU A 17 -15.02 -13.91 21.53
N TRP A 18 -13.96 -14.67 21.18
CA TRP A 18 -13.46 -14.73 19.79
C TRP A 18 -14.48 -15.36 18.83
N VAL A 19 -15.15 -16.43 19.27
CA VAL A 19 -16.23 -17.08 18.51
C VAL A 19 -17.38 -16.12 18.26
N LEU A 20 -17.75 -15.31 19.24
CA LEU A 20 -18.78 -14.28 19.12
C LEU A 20 -18.39 -13.19 18.12
N LEU A 21 -17.13 -12.72 18.17
CA LEU A 21 -16.62 -11.73 17.20
C LEU A 21 -16.60 -12.30 15.78
N LEU A 22 -16.19 -13.55 15.62
CA LEU A 22 -16.25 -14.23 14.32
C LEU A 22 -17.69 -14.35 13.80
N SER A 23 -18.63 -14.74 14.68
CA SER A 23 -20.05 -14.80 14.30
C SER A 23 -20.56 -13.44 13.82
N ARG A 24 -20.30 -12.37 14.56
CA ARG A 24 -20.68 -11.00 14.16
C ARG A 24 -20.07 -10.59 12.82
N CYS A 25 -18.80 -10.95 12.59
CA CYS A 25 -18.12 -10.70 11.31
C CYS A 25 -18.80 -11.45 10.15
N ILE A 26 -19.21 -12.71 10.38
CA ILE A 26 -19.97 -13.50 9.39
C ILE A 26 -21.36 -12.89 9.14
N ASP A 27 -22.07 -12.53 10.17
CA ASP A 27 -23.42 -11.97 10.08
C ASP A 27 -23.45 -10.59 9.40
N SER A 28 -22.31 -9.86 9.41
CA SER A 28 -22.17 -8.56 8.77
C SER A 28 -21.77 -8.63 7.28
N ILE A 29 -21.52 -9.84 6.73
CA ILE A 29 -21.21 -10.00 5.31
C ILE A 29 -22.30 -9.37 4.46
N ASP A 30 -21.93 -8.69 3.38
CA ASP A 30 -22.78 -7.90 2.49
C ASP A 30 -23.36 -6.62 3.13
N GLY A 31 -23.05 -6.33 4.40
CA GLY A 31 -23.43 -5.09 5.10
C GLY A 31 -22.26 -4.12 5.24
N ASP A 32 -22.58 -2.84 5.46
CA ASP A 32 -21.61 -1.76 5.60
C ASP A 32 -20.68 -1.93 6.82
N ASP A 33 -21.12 -2.69 7.82
CA ASP A 33 -20.39 -2.90 9.08
C ASP A 33 -19.30 -3.98 8.97
N TYR A 34 -19.30 -4.79 7.90
CA TYR A 34 -18.34 -5.91 7.76
C TYR A 34 -16.89 -5.50 7.95
N PRO A 35 -16.36 -4.45 7.31
CA PRO A 35 -14.96 -4.11 7.48
C PRO A 35 -14.61 -3.77 8.93
N ALA A 36 -15.50 -3.08 9.64
CA ALA A 36 -15.31 -2.75 11.04
C ALA A 36 -15.31 -4.01 11.92
N GLN A 37 -16.25 -4.95 11.70
CA GLN A 37 -16.31 -6.22 12.44
C GLN A 37 -15.08 -7.09 12.18
N LEU A 38 -14.57 -7.13 10.96
CA LEU A 38 -13.32 -7.82 10.62
C LEU A 38 -12.13 -7.23 11.37
N ILE A 39 -12.03 -5.90 11.42
CA ILE A 39 -10.95 -5.21 12.13
C ILE A 39 -11.04 -5.45 13.64
N ASP A 40 -12.22 -5.48 14.23
CA ASP A 40 -12.42 -5.80 15.65
C ASP A 40 -12.04 -7.26 15.96
N LEU A 41 -12.38 -8.19 15.07
CA LEU A 41 -11.94 -9.59 15.18
C LEU A 41 -10.40 -9.69 15.17
N LEU A 42 -9.71 -9.01 14.24
CA LEU A 42 -8.25 -8.99 14.17
C LEU A 42 -7.62 -8.32 15.39
N ARG A 43 -8.20 -7.21 15.85
CA ARG A 43 -7.74 -6.47 17.04
C ARG A 43 -7.87 -7.28 18.31
N SER A 44 -8.83 -8.19 18.40
CA SER A 44 -8.95 -9.11 19.53
C SER A 44 -7.78 -10.10 19.63
N VAL A 45 -7.11 -10.39 18.52
CA VAL A 45 -5.96 -11.31 18.46
C VAL A 45 -4.64 -10.60 18.71
N VAL A 46 -4.43 -9.43 18.09
CA VAL A 46 -3.22 -8.63 18.19
C VAL A 46 -3.57 -7.16 18.18
N HIS A 47 -3.01 -6.42 19.12
CA HIS A 47 -3.22 -4.97 19.20
C HIS A 47 -2.54 -4.24 18.03
N PHE A 48 -3.26 -3.29 17.43
CA PHE A 48 -2.77 -2.28 16.49
C PHE A 48 -3.60 -1.00 16.64
N ASP A 49 -3.01 0.14 16.29
CA ASP A 49 -3.63 1.45 16.51
C ASP A 49 -4.60 1.80 15.39
N TYR A 50 -4.18 1.62 14.15
CA TYR A 50 -4.94 2.02 12.97
C TYR A 50 -5.10 0.88 11.97
N SER A 51 -6.13 1.00 11.15
CA SER A 51 -6.33 0.15 9.98
C SER A 51 -6.95 0.94 8.84
N VAL A 52 -6.57 0.59 7.62
CA VAL A 52 -7.19 1.08 6.40
C VAL A 52 -7.28 -0.06 5.38
N SER A 53 -8.35 -0.06 4.60
CA SER A 53 -8.55 -1.02 3.52
C SER A 53 -8.70 -0.27 2.20
N PHE A 54 -7.84 -0.59 1.24
CA PHE A 54 -7.93 -0.06 -0.11
C PHE A 54 -8.17 -1.18 -1.12
N ALA A 55 -9.05 -0.92 -2.08
CA ALA A 55 -9.15 -1.70 -3.29
C ALA A 55 -8.37 -1.04 -4.42
N TYR A 56 -7.65 -1.86 -5.16
CA TYR A 56 -6.84 -1.46 -6.30
C TYR A 56 -7.30 -2.23 -7.53
N HIS A 57 -7.57 -1.53 -8.61
CA HIS A 57 -7.90 -2.14 -9.87
C HIS A 57 -7.12 -1.46 -11.00
N GLN A 58 -6.29 -2.25 -11.69
CA GLN A 58 -5.50 -1.78 -12.84
C GLN A 58 -4.90 -0.37 -12.64
N ASN A 59 -5.24 0.56 -13.52
CA ASN A 59 -4.73 1.93 -13.60
C ASN A 59 -5.64 2.94 -12.91
N GLU A 60 -6.64 2.47 -12.17
CA GLU A 60 -7.63 3.35 -11.56
C GLU A 60 -7.15 3.92 -10.22
N LYS A 61 -7.77 5.04 -9.85
CA LYS A 61 -7.57 5.60 -8.52
C LYS A 61 -8.10 4.60 -7.49
N PRO A 62 -7.33 4.27 -6.43
CA PRO A 62 -7.78 3.33 -5.42
C PRO A 62 -9.10 3.74 -4.78
N LEU A 63 -9.87 2.75 -4.33
CA LEU A 63 -11.05 2.96 -3.50
C LEU A 63 -10.71 2.73 -2.04
N CYS A 64 -11.02 3.68 -1.17
CA CYS A 64 -10.97 3.46 0.27
C CYS A 64 -12.23 2.70 0.69
N LEU A 65 -12.09 1.46 1.12
CA LEU A 65 -13.19 0.60 1.56
C LEU A 65 -13.50 0.78 3.04
N TYR A 66 -12.48 1.10 3.84
CA TYR A 66 -12.60 1.27 5.28
C TYR A 66 -11.40 2.04 5.84
N HIS A 67 -11.60 2.76 6.94
CA HIS A 67 -10.51 3.30 7.76
C HIS A 67 -10.95 3.51 9.22
N SER A 68 -10.00 3.39 10.15
CA SER A 68 -10.22 3.65 11.59
C SER A 68 -9.70 5.00 12.07
N PHE A 69 -9.28 5.86 11.14
CA PHE A 69 -8.69 7.17 11.43
C PHE A 69 -9.73 8.19 11.94
N SER A 70 -9.30 9.10 12.81
CA SER A 70 -10.04 10.31 13.12
C SER A 70 -10.20 11.21 11.88
N PRO A 71 -11.11 12.19 11.88
CA PRO A 71 -11.30 13.10 10.74
C PRO A 71 -10.02 13.83 10.31
N LEU A 72 -9.14 14.20 11.25
CA LEU A 72 -7.87 14.88 10.95
C LEU A 72 -6.84 13.92 10.33
N GLU A 73 -6.73 12.73 10.89
CA GLU A 73 -5.83 11.69 10.36
C GLU A 73 -6.26 11.22 8.98
N ARG A 74 -7.57 11.10 8.73
CA ARG A 74 -8.11 10.73 7.42
C ARG A 74 -7.58 11.61 6.31
N VAL A 75 -7.45 12.92 6.53
CA VAL A 75 -6.91 13.85 5.51
C VAL A 75 -5.56 13.36 5.01
N VAL A 76 -4.64 12.99 5.92
CA VAL A 76 -3.29 12.56 5.55
C VAL A 76 -3.27 11.13 5.02
N PHE A 77 -3.92 10.21 5.74
CA PHE A 77 -3.83 8.77 5.45
C PHE A 77 -4.72 8.29 4.29
N VAL A 78 -5.77 9.05 3.97
CA VAL A 78 -6.71 8.66 2.91
C VAL A 78 -6.76 9.73 1.82
N ASP A 79 -7.14 10.95 2.16
CA ASP A 79 -7.46 11.95 1.13
C ASP A 79 -6.17 12.38 0.39
N GLU A 80 -5.10 12.75 1.10
CA GLU A 80 -3.81 13.08 0.48
C GLU A 80 -3.14 11.86 -0.18
N TYR A 81 -3.26 10.67 0.42
CA TYR A 81 -2.75 9.43 -0.16
C TYR A 81 -3.33 9.17 -1.56
N LEU A 82 -4.62 9.38 -1.73
CA LEU A 82 -5.33 9.21 -2.99
C LEU A 82 -4.99 10.27 -4.04
N GLU A 83 -4.33 11.37 -3.67
CA GLU A 83 -3.88 12.43 -4.57
C GLU A 83 -2.51 12.18 -5.24
N GLY A 84 -1.99 10.94 -5.12
CA GLY A 84 -0.77 10.55 -5.83
C GLY A 84 0.22 9.68 -5.05
N PRO A 85 0.40 9.84 -3.73
CA PRO A 85 1.29 9.01 -2.92
C PRO A 85 1.12 7.50 -3.11
N TYR A 86 -0.10 7.00 -3.32
CA TYR A 86 -0.38 5.59 -3.57
C TYR A 86 0.44 4.98 -4.71
N LEU A 87 0.82 5.77 -5.72
CA LEU A 87 1.67 5.31 -6.83
C LEU A 87 3.06 4.87 -6.39
N LEU A 88 3.53 5.37 -5.25
CA LEU A 88 4.85 5.05 -4.69
C LEU A 88 4.77 4.02 -3.56
N ASP A 89 3.56 3.67 -3.11
CA ASP A 89 3.32 2.71 -2.04
C ASP A 89 3.82 1.31 -2.43
N PRO A 90 4.65 0.67 -1.59
CA PRO A 90 5.10 -0.69 -1.82
C PRO A 90 3.98 -1.73 -1.90
N PHE A 91 2.91 -1.61 -1.13
CA PHE A 91 1.77 -2.53 -1.19
C PHE A 91 1.00 -2.39 -2.50
N PHE A 92 0.74 -1.16 -2.95
CA PHE A 92 0.15 -0.92 -4.26
C PHE A 92 0.98 -1.56 -5.39
N LYS A 93 2.30 -1.36 -5.35
CA LYS A 93 3.24 -1.96 -6.34
C LYS A 93 3.31 -3.48 -6.24
N ALA A 94 3.24 -4.03 -5.02
CA ALA A 94 3.21 -5.48 -4.81
C ALA A 94 1.96 -6.10 -5.43
N CYS A 95 0.80 -5.47 -5.29
CA CYS A 95 -0.44 -5.91 -5.95
C CYS A 95 -0.29 -5.98 -7.48
N GLY A 96 0.45 -5.05 -8.10
CA GLY A 96 0.75 -5.10 -9.53
C GLY A 96 1.68 -6.22 -9.96
N ARG A 97 2.48 -6.78 -9.04
CA ARG A 97 3.39 -7.90 -9.29
C ARG A 97 2.77 -9.26 -8.97
N LEU A 98 1.49 -9.29 -8.58
CA LEU A 98 0.73 -10.49 -8.23
C LEU A 98 1.46 -11.34 -7.18
N VAL A 99 1.85 -10.72 -6.06
CA VAL A 99 2.29 -11.50 -4.90
C VAL A 99 1.13 -12.39 -4.42
N ASP A 100 1.45 -13.54 -3.82
CA ASP A 100 0.41 -14.45 -3.34
C ASP A 100 -0.50 -13.77 -2.31
N THR A 101 -1.75 -14.24 -2.22
CA THR A 101 -2.65 -13.86 -1.13
C THR A 101 -2.00 -14.22 0.21
N GLY A 102 -1.85 -13.24 1.11
CA GLY A 102 -1.15 -13.46 2.36
C GLY A 102 -1.03 -12.23 3.24
N LEU A 103 -0.31 -12.38 4.35
CA LEU A 103 0.08 -11.30 5.25
C LEU A 103 1.55 -10.95 5.01
N TYR A 104 1.83 -9.68 4.78
CA TYR A 104 3.19 -9.18 4.50
C TYR A 104 3.52 -8.02 5.43
N ARG A 105 4.80 -7.92 5.79
CA ARG A 105 5.35 -6.70 6.38
C ARG A 105 5.70 -5.71 5.28
N LEU A 106 5.60 -4.44 5.55
CA LEU A 106 6.04 -3.40 4.62
C LEU A 106 7.48 -3.65 4.13
N GLN A 107 8.37 -4.06 5.02
CA GLN A 107 9.77 -4.34 4.68
C GLN A 107 9.96 -5.51 3.70
N ASP A 108 9.01 -6.45 3.63
CA ASP A 108 9.10 -7.65 2.78
C ASP A 108 8.74 -7.31 1.31
N VAL A 109 7.95 -6.26 1.10
CA VAL A 109 7.49 -5.80 -0.22
C VAL A 109 8.17 -4.50 -0.67
N ALA A 110 8.74 -3.75 0.26
CA ALA A 110 9.39 -2.47 -0.02
C ALA A 110 10.74 -2.65 -0.73
N PRO A 111 11.12 -1.69 -1.58
CA PRO A 111 12.46 -1.62 -2.18
C PRO A 111 13.57 -1.48 -1.13
N ASP A 112 14.80 -1.88 -1.50
CA ASP A 112 15.96 -1.97 -0.62
C ASP A 112 16.37 -0.66 0.11
N ARG A 113 16.04 0.50 -0.48
CA ARG A 113 16.25 1.82 0.15
C ARG A 113 14.97 2.58 0.43
N PHE A 114 13.86 1.89 0.54
CA PHE A 114 12.56 2.52 0.79
C PHE A 114 12.58 3.46 1.99
N TYR A 115 13.10 3.01 3.14
CA TYR A 115 13.20 3.79 4.38
C TYR A 115 14.15 5.00 4.29
N GLN A 116 14.97 5.08 3.23
CA GLN A 116 15.85 6.21 2.93
C GLN A 116 15.29 7.08 1.79
N SER A 117 14.17 6.68 1.19
CA SER A 117 13.56 7.41 0.08
C SER A 117 12.94 8.71 0.58
N GLU A 118 12.84 9.69 -0.32
CA GLU A 118 12.15 10.95 -0.02
C GLU A 118 10.64 10.73 0.17
N TYR A 119 10.04 9.74 -0.50
CA TYR A 119 8.66 9.36 -0.26
C TYR A 119 8.43 8.93 1.19
N TYR A 120 9.30 8.05 1.72
CA TYR A 120 9.22 7.63 3.12
C TYR A 120 9.38 8.81 4.09
N ARG A 121 10.38 9.68 3.84
CA ARG A 121 10.67 10.84 4.71
C ARG A 121 9.59 11.91 4.65
N SER A 122 9.08 12.20 3.45
CA SER A 122 8.15 13.31 3.23
C SER A 122 6.70 12.92 3.49
N TYR A 123 6.34 11.65 3.37
CA TYR A 123 4.99 11.16 3.55
C TYR A 123 4.88 10.22 4.76
N TYR A 124 5.61 9.11 4.77
CA TYR A 124 5.48 8.08 5.81
C TYR A 124 5.89 8.57 7.20
N VAL A 125 6.98 9.35 7.32
CA VAL A 125 7.44 9.87 8.62
C VAL A 125 6.42 10.81 9.25
N GLN A 126 5.68 11.59 8.44
CA GLN A 126 4.64 12.49 8.94
C GLN A 126 3.45 11.74 9.56
N THR A 127 3.24 10.50 9.17
CA THR A 127 2.18 9.65 9.74
C THR A 127 2.47 9.18 11.17
N GLY A 128 3.72 9.27 11.63
CA GLY A 128 4.12 8.80 12.96
C GLY A 128 4.04 7.28 13.14
N LEU A 129 3.95 6.52 12.05
CA LEU A 129 3.86 5.05 12.09
C LEU A 129 5.20 4.42 12.44
N ALA A 130 5.17 3.42 13.32
CA ALA A 130 6.33 2.59 13.66
C ALA A 130 6.46 1.37 12.75
N GLU A 131 5.36 0.75 12.40
CA GLU A 131 5.31 -0.41 11.52
C GLU A 131 3.93 -0.59 10.90
N GLU A 132 3.92 -1.11 9.68
CA GLU A 132 2.74 -1.53 8.94
C GLU A 132 2.92 -2.97 8.46
N ILE A 133 1.84 -3.76 8.61
CA ILE A 133 1.68 -5.08 8.01
C ILE A 133 0.34 -5.09 7.27
N ALA A 134 0.23 -5.86 6.20
CA ALA A 134 -1.01 -5.86 5.43
C ALA A 134 -1.38 -7.26 4.90
N TYR A 135 -2.67 -7.56 4.96
CA TYR A 135 -3.26 -8.63 4.17
C TYR A 135 -3.42 -8.16 2.74
N THR A 136 -2.92 -8.95 1.80
CA THR A 136 -3.13 -8.75 0.36
C THR A 136 -3.99 -9.88 -0.17
N MET A 137 -5.03 -9.55 -0.91
CA MET A 137 -5.99 -10.51 -1.47
C MET A 137 -6.31 -10.13 -2.92
N TYR A 138 -6.47 -11.14 -3.77
CA TYR A 138 -6.81 -10.95 -5.17
C TYR A 138 -8.22 -11.46 -5.44
N PHE A 139 -8.99 -10.67 -6.14
CA PHE A 139 -10.35 -10.94 -6.55
C PHE A 139 -10.41 -11.20 -8.04
N GLN A 140 -11.57 -11.62 -8.52
CA GLN A 140 -11.82 -11.74 -9.96
C GLN A 140 -11.60 -10.39 -10.65
N ASP A 141 -11.37 -10.41 -11.96
CA ASP A 141 -11.24 -9.23 -12.82
C ASP A 141 -10.09 -8.28 -12.43
N GLY A 142 -9.06 -8.81 -11.75
CA GLY A 142 -7.82 -8.08 -11.47
C GLY A 142 -7.91 -7.08 -10.31
N VAL A 143 -8.97 -7.10 -9.53
CA VAL A 143 -9.07 -6.31 -8.29
C VAL A 143 -8.16 -6.92 -7.23
N ALA A 144 -7.45 -6.08 -6.49
CA ALA A 144 -6.72 -6.46 -5.29
C ALA A 144 -7.22 -5.65 -4.10
N VAL A 145 -7.37 -6.28 -2.94
CA VAL A 145 -7.66 -5.57 -1.68
C VAL A 145 -6.48 -5.72 -0.75
N VAL A 146 -6.10 -4.60 -0.16
CA VAL A 146 -5.07 -4.53 0.88
C VAL A 146 -5.71 -4.02 2.16
N ILE A 147 -5.59 -4.80 3.23
CA ILE A 147 -6.03 -4.41 4.58
C ILE A 147 -4.78 -4.17 5.41
N SER A 148 -4.44 -2.92 5.64
CA SER A 148 -3.29 -2.50 6.44
C SER A 148 -3.64 -2.44 7.91
N LEU A 149 -2.76 -2.99 8.74
CA LEU A 149 -2.75 -2.92 10.19
C LEU A 149 -1.50 -2.16 10.63
N MET A 150 -1.67 -1.07 11.39
CA MET A 150 -0.60 -0.11 11.64
C MET A 150 -0.40 0.10 13.13
N ARG A 151 0.86 0.23 13.54
CA ARG A 151 1.27 0.68 14.88
C ARG A 151 1.90 2.06 14.82
N SER A 152 1.49 2.93 15.73
CA SER A 152 2.10 4.26 15.90
C SER A 152 3.49 4.16 16.53
N GLY A 153 4.28 5.25 16.44
CA GLY A 153 5.62 5.32 17.03
C GLY A 153 5.67 5.18 18.55
N GLN A 154 4.52 5.22 19.23
CA GLN A 154 4.40 4.99 20.67
C GLN A 154 4.39 3.50 21.03
N HIS A 155 4.17 2.60 20.08
CA HIS A 155 4.10 1.17 20.28
C HIS A 155 5.29 0.45 19.65
N SER A 156 5.64 -0.70 20.22
CA SER A 156 6.67 -1.57 19.63
C SER A 156 6.18 -2.19 18.34
N ARG A 157 7.12 -2.53 17.46
CA ARG A 157 6.82 -3.27 16.22
C ARG A 157 6.12 -4.60 16.51
N PHE A 158 5.42 -5.13 15.51
CA PHE A 158 4.81 -6.46 15.59
C PHE A 158 5.89 -7.52 15.82
N THR A 159 5.77 -8.27 16.92
CA THR A 159 6.67 -9.39 17.19
C THR A 159 6.47 -10.52 16.18
N ALA A 160 7.47 -11.41 16.03
CA ALA A 160 7.32 -12.59 15.19
C ALA A 160 6.13 -13.48 15.60
N ARG A 161 5.82 -13.51 16.91
CA ARG A 161 4.68 -14.26 17.44
C ARG A 161 3.35 -13.63 17.04
N GLU A 162 3.20 -12.33 17.15
CA GLU A 162 2.00 -11.60 16.76
C GLU A 162 1.75 -11.69 15.26
N PHE A 163 2.82 -11.52 14.46
CA PHE A 163 2.75 -11.72 13.02
C PHE A 163 2.28 -13.14 12.66
N LYS A 164 2.84 -14.16 13.32
CA LYS A 164 2.44 -15.56 13.10
C LYS A 164 0.97 -15.82 13.47
N LEU A 165 0.47 -15.21 14.56
CA LEU A 165 -0.95 -15.31 14.93
C LEU A 165 -1.85 -14.71 13.84
N LEU A 166 -1.56 -13.51 13.36
CA LEU A 166 -2.31 -12.87 12.28
C LEU A 166 -2.17 -13.65 10.96
N ASN A 167 -0.99 -14.18 10.66
CA ASN A 167 -0.77 -14.98 9.45
C ASN A 167 -1.59 -16.28 9.44
N ASN A 168 -1.84 -16.89 10.60
CA ASN A 168 -2.72 -18.05 10.70
C ASN A 168 -4.19 -17.71 10.38
N LEU A 169 -4.57 -16.45 10.41
CA LEU A 169 -5.92 -15.99 10.07
C LEU A 169 -6.09 -15.67 8.58
N VAL A 170 -5.02 -15.71 7.77
CA VAL A 170 -5.09 -15.43 6.31
C VAL A 170 -6.22 -16.20 5.64
N PRO A 171 -6.43 -17.52 5.86
CA PRO A 171 -7.52 -18.24 5.20
C PRO A 171 -8.92 -17.70 5.57
N ILE A 172 -9.12 -17.34 6.84
CA ILE A 172 -10.41 -16.80 7.31
C ILE A 172 -10.63 -15.41 6.74
N VAL A 173 -9.63 -14.51 6.88
CA VAL A 173 -9.69 -13.14 6.33
C VAL A 173 -9.98 -13.18 4.83
N ASN A 174 -9.25 -14.01 4.08
CA ASN A 174 -9.46 -14.15 2.64
C ASN A 174 -10.86 -14.65 2.31
N SER A 175 -11.32 -15.72 2.95
CA SER A 175 -12.63 -16.33 2.64
C SER A 175 -13.80 -15.39 2.93
N LEU A 176 -13.76 -14.67 4.05
CA LEU A 176 -14.79 -13.71 4.41
C LEU A 176 -14.78 -12.50 3.49
N SER A 177 -13.60 -11.97 3.17
CA SER A 177 -13.44 -10.83 2.28
C SER A 177 -13.82 -11.14 0.85
N GLN A 178 -13.47 -12.32 0.33
CA GLN A 178 -13.88 -12.79 -1.00
C GLN A 178 -15.40 -12.83 -1.14
N ARG A 179 -16.10 -13.17 -0.09
CA ARG A 179 -17.55 -13.23 -0.08
C ARG A 179 -18.16 -11.82 -0.01
N HIS A 180 -17.70 -10.99 0.94
CA HIS A 180 -18.24 -9.65 1.13
C HIS A 180 -17.98 -8.73 -0.07
N TRP A 181 -16.80 -8.79 -0.66
CA TRP A 181 -16.41 -7.95 -1.79
C TRP A 181 -16.48 -8.67 -3.15
N SER A 182 -17.36 -9.67 -3.29
CA SER A 182 -17.52 -10.46 -4.52
C SER A 182 -17.76 -9.60 -5.77
N ASP A 183 -18.51 -8.50 -5.61
CA ASP A 183 -18.90 -7.62 -6.69
C ASP A 183 -18.11 -6.30 -6.76
N LEU A 184 -16.96 -6.26 -6.07
CA LEU A 184 -16.17 -5.04 -5.93
C LEU A 184 -15.68 -4.48 -7.28
N HIS A 185 -15.49 -5.34 -8.30
CA HIS A 185 -15.12 -4.91 -9.65
C HIS A 185 -16.17 -3.94 -10.26
N ASN A 186 -17.46 -4.12 -9.98
CA ASN A 186 -18.53 -3.23 -10.44
C ASN A 186 -18.31 -1.78 -9.95
N SER A 187 -17.65 -1.59 -8.82
CA SER A 187 -17.36 -0.25 -8.29
C SER A 187 -16.32 0.50 -9.11
N PHE A 188 -15.58 -0.21 -9.96
CA PHE A 188 -14.64 0.33 -10.93
C PHE A 188 -15.25 0.42 -12.34
N GLU A 189 -16.28 -0.37 -12.67
CA GLU A 189 -16.98 -0.27 -13.94
C GLU A 189 -17.66 1.10 -14.08
N GLY A 190 -17.30 1.82 -15.10
CA GLY A 190 -17.78 3.19 -15.36
C GLY A 190 -16.75 4.28 -15.08
N ARG A 191 -15.60 3.92 -14.51
CA ARG A 191 -14.47 4.85 -14.33
C ARG A 191 -13.38 4.68 -15.38
N ALA A 192 -13.35 3.55 -16.11
CA ALA A 192 -12.38 3.32 -17.17
C ALA A 192 -12.95 2.57 -18.36
N SER A 193 -12.71 3.12 -19.55
CA SER A 193 -12.81 2.40 -20.82
C SER A 193 -11.44 1.76 -21.08
N GLY A 194 -11.42 0.45 -20.97
CA GLY A 194 -10.46 -0.46 -21.59
C GLY A 194 -8.98 -0.18 -21.53
N VAL A 195 -8.22 -1.01 -20.81
CA VAL A 195 -6.89 -1.48 -21.25
C VAL A 195 -6.45 -2.70 -20.41
N ASP A 196 -5.80 -3.65 -21.08
CA ASP A 196 -5.40 -4.98 -20.59
C ASP A 196 -4.46 -5.05 -19.38
N ASN A 197 -4.49 -6.21 -18.71
CA ASN A 197 -3.81 -6.63 -17.47
C ASN A 197 -2.26 -6.54 -17.41
N VAL A 198 -1.58 -6.04 -18.42
CA VAL A 198 -0.09 -5.87 -18.44
C VAL A 198 0.37 -4.58 -17.74
N ALA A 199 -0.54 -3.77 -17.23
CA ALA A 199 -0.38 -2.33 -17.13
C ALA A 199 -0.02 -1.75 -15.75
N ARG A 200 0.05 -2.51 -14.64
CA ARG A 200 0.31 -1.86 -13.32
C ARG A 200 1.73 -1.31 -13.15
N GLN A 201 2.72 -1.88 -13.83
CA GLN A 201 4.06 -1.30 -13.88
C GLN A 201 4.07 -0.09 -14.84
N SER A 202 3.13 -0.01 -15.78
CA SER A 202 3.02 1.07 -16.74
C SER A 202 2.46 2.37 -16.16
N ILE A 203 1.55 2.33 -15.15
CA ILE A 203 0.92 3.58 -14.65
C ILE A 203 1.94 4.59 -14.19
N ILE A 204 2.86 4.16 -13.32
CA ILE A 204 3.87 5.09 -12.83
C ILE A 204 4.82 5.50 -13.96
N GLU A 205 5.13 4.58 -14.89
CA GLU A 205 5.92 4.89 -16.09
C GLU A 205 5.16 5.83 -17.02
N ASP A 206 3.87 5.58 -17.26
CA ASP A 206 3.01 6.42 -18.08
C ASP A 206 2.81 7.79 -17.44
N THR A 207 2.58 7.83 -16.12
CA THR A 207 2.50 9.08 -15.36
C THR A 207 3.81 9.86 -15.45
N VAL A 208 4.95 9.21 -15.19
CA VAL A 208 6.27 9.83 -15.30
C VAL A 208 6.56 10.26 -16.75
N SER A 209 6.14 9.45 -17.72
CA SER A 209 6.25 9.79 -19.15
C SER A 209 5.40 10.99 -19.53
N ALA A 210 4.16 11.07 -19.07
CA ALA A 210 3.30 12.23 -19.30
C ALA A 210 3.86 13.52 -18.66
N LEU A 211 4.40 13.40 -17.44
CA LEU A 211 4.94 14.54 -16.70
C LEU A 211 6.30 15.03 -17.20
N PHE A 212 7.17 14.12 -17.62
CA PHE A 212 8.58 14.41 -17.91
C PHE A 212 9.03 13.99 -19.33
N GLY A 213 8.25 13.18 -20.05
CA GLY A 213 8.61 12.58 -21.34
C GLY A 213 9.17 13.54 -22.39
N PRO A 214 8.70 14.79 -22.52
CA PRO A 214 9.30 15.76 -23.45
C PRO A 214 10.76 16.13 -23.13
N ARG A 215 11.22 15.89 -21.89
CA ARG A 215 12.54 16.31 -21.40
C ARG A 215 13.51 15.17 -21.20
N ILE A 216 13.01 13.93 -20.96
CA ILE A 216 13.83 12.76 -20.63
C ILE A 216 13.51 11.58 -21.54
N THR A 217 14.49 10.71 -21.75
CA THR A 217 14.35 9.53 -22.62
C THR A 217 13.54 8.40 -21.95
N PRO A 218 13.00 7.44 -22.72
CA PRO A 218 12.31 6.28 -22.13
C PRO A 218 13.16 5.52 -21.11
N ARG A 219 14.47 5.41 -21.34
CA ARG A 219 15.38 4.76 -20.37
C ARG A 219 15.54 5.57 -19.08
N GLU A 220 15.57 6.88 -19.19
CA GLU A 220 15.60 7.77 -18.01
C GLU A 220 14.27 7.73 -17.25
N ILE A 221 13.11 7.57 -17.93
CA ILE A 221 11.81 7.34 -17.30
C ILE A 221 11.86 6.10 -16.38
N GLN A 222 12.34 4.97 -16.90
CA GLN A 222 12.51 3.75 -16.10
C GLN A 222 13.39 3.98 -14.86
N VAL A 223 14.45 4.75 -14.99
CA VAL A 223 15.34 5.11 -13.87
C VAL A 223 14.61 6.02 -12.87
N VAL A 224 13.86 7.04 -13.33
CA VAL A 224 13.05 7.93 -12.46
C VAL A 224 12.06 7.15 -11.64
N VAL A 225 11.29 6.26 -12.26
CA VAL A 225 10.30 5.41 -11.57
C VAL A 225 10.92 4.63 -10.42
N GLN A 226 12.09 4.05 -10.63
CA GLN A 226 12.77 3.29 -9.58
C GLN A 226 13.41 4.19 -8.50
N ILE A 227 13.91 5.38 -8.87
CA ILE A 227 14.39 6.37 -7.90
C ILE A 227 13.24 6.82 -6.97
N LEU A 228 12.11 7.19 -7.54
CA LEU A 228 10.92 7.60 -6.78
C LEU A 228 10.43 6.47 -5.86
N GLY A 229 10.51 5.21 -6.34
CA GLY A 229 10.16 4.03 -5.55
C GLY A 229 11.13 3.69 -4.41
N GLY A 230 12.29 4.32 -4.32
CA GLY A 230 13.26 4.07 -3.26
C GLY A 230 14.23 2.92 -3.55
N HIS A 231 14.55 2.64 -4.83
CA HIS A 231 15.58 1.68 -5.19
C HIS A 231 16.99 2.29 -5.14
N SER A 232 17.97 1.50 -4.68
CA SER A 232 19.40 1.86 -4.78
C SER A 232 19.88 1.83 -6.23
N SER A 233 21.00 2.49 -6.52
CA SER A 233 21.63 2.42 -7.84
C SER A 233 22.04 0.99 -8.21
N GLU A 234 22.38 0.16 -7.23
CA GLU A 234 22.71 -1.26 -7.37
C GLU A 234 21.45 -2.08 -7.72
N SER A 235 20.34 -1.81 -7.06
CA SER A 235 19.05 -2.44 -7.35
C SER A 235 18.54 -2.06 -8.73
N ILE A 236 18.60 -0.77 -9.11
CA ILE A 236 18.25 -0.26 -10.43
C ILE A 236 19.11 -0.93 -11.51
N ALA A 237 20.42 -1.01 -11.30
CA ALA A 237 21.35 -1.63 -12.24
C ALA A 237 20.99 -3.09 -12.52
N ARG A 238 20.67 -3.84 -11.47
CA ARG A 238 20.27 -5.25 -11.55
C ARG A 238 18.93 -5.41 -12.26
N SER A 239 17.94 -4.62 -11.90
CA SER A 239 16.60 -4.63 -12.49
C SER A 239 16.61 -4.29 -13.97
N LEU A 240 17.44 -3.32 -14.38
CA LEU A 240 17.52 -2.85 -15.76
C LEU A 240 18.59 -3.55 -16.60
N GLY A 241 19.38 -4.48 -16.03
CA GLY A 241 20.44 -5.20 -16.75
C GLY A 241 21.58 -4.29 -17.22
N ILE A 242 21.99 -3.27 -16.45
CA ILE A 242 23.04 -2.31 -16.80
C ILE A 242 24.06 -2.15 -15.66
N ALA A 243 25.20 -1.54 -15.95
CA ALA A 243 26.21 -1.26 -14.93
C ALA A 243 25.74 -0.16 -13.95
N VAL A 244 26.15 -0.25 -12.67
CA VAL A 244 25.87 0.79 -11.64
C VAL A 244 26.38 2.17 -12.07
N GLY A 245 27.56 2.22 -12.74
CA GLY A 245 28.09 3.46 -13.31
C GLY A 245 27.14 4.10 -14.33
N THR A 246 26.47 3.28 -15.16
CA THR A 246 25.48 3.75 -16.13
C THR A 246 24.25 4.34 -15.43
N VAL A 247 23.79 3.73 -14.35
CA VAL A 247 22.69 4.30 -13.54
C VAL A 247 23.07 5.67 -12.97
N ARG A 248 24.29 5.83 -12.47
CA ARG A 248 24.80 7.13 -11.98
C ARG A 248 24.84 8.20 -13.07
N ILE A 249 25.22 7.82 -14.31
CA ILE A 249 25.18 8.71 -15.45
C ILE A 249 23.73 9.11 -15.79
N HIS A 250 22.79 8.16 -15.84
CA HIS A 250 21.38 8.47 -16.05
C HIS A 250 20.85 9.44 -14.97
N ARG A 251 21.11 9.19 -13.70
CA ARG A 251 20.70 10.11 -12.60
C ARG A 251 21.22 11.52 -12.81
N ARG A 252 22.51 11.68 -13.13
CA ARG A 252 23.11 12.98 -13.42
C ARG A 252 22.41 13.67 -14.59
N ASN A 253 22.16 12.94 -15.67
CA ASN A 253 21.52 13.49 -16.88
C ASN A 253 20.06 13.88 -16.59
N ILE A 254 19.31 13.06 -15.87
CA ILE A 254 17.93 13.36 -15.42
C ILE A 254 17.92 14.66 -14.62
N TYR A 255 18.79 14.79 -13.63
CA TYR A 255 18.85 15.98 -12.77
C TYR A 255 19.19 17.24 -13.58
N ALA A 256 20.15 17.13 -14.50
CA ALA A 256 20.48 18.24 -15.39
C ALA A 256 19.32 18.63 -16.32
N LYS A 257 18.66 17.66 -16.96
CA LYS A 257 17.52 17.90 -17.86
C LYS A 257 16.29 18.45 -17.17
N LEU A 258 16.02 18.01 -15.94
CA LEU A 258 14.90 18.50 -15.14
C LEU A 258 15.24 19.77 -14.35
N GLN A 259 16.50 20.21 -14.37
CA GLN A 259 17.03 21.37 -13.63
C GLN A 259 16.82 21.23 -12.11
N ILE A 260 17.10 20.04 -11.58
CA ILE A 260 17.01 19.71 -10.14
C ILE A 260 18.36 19.27 -9.61
N SER A 261 18.54 19.38 -8.30
CA SER A 261 19.78 19.04 -7.59
C SER A 261 19.64 17.84 -6.65
N SER A 262 18.41 17.45 -6.35
CA SER A 262 18.12 16.43 -5.33
C SER A 262 16.97 15.49 -5.70
N GLN A 263 16.91 14.34 -5.01
CA GLN A 263 15.79 13.42 -5.11
C GLN A 263 14.51 14.01 -4.49
N GLN A 264 14.65 14.89 -3.50
CA GLN A 264 13.53 15.61 -2.89
C GLN A 264 12.85 16.53 -3.91
N GLU A 265 13.62 17.28 -4.68
CA GLU A 265 13.08 18.10 -5.76
C GLU A 265 12.38 17.28 -6.84
N LEU A 266 12.95 16.11 -7.20
CA LEU A 266 12.31 15.19 -8.13
C LEU A 266 10.93 14.73 -7.63
N LEU A 267 10.83 14.34 -6.37
CA LEU A 267 9.58 13.92 -5.73
C LEU A 267 8.57 15.08 -5.67
N SER A 268 9.03 16.26 -5.27
CA SER A 268 8.18 17.46 -5.18
C SER A 268 7.56 17.81 -6.54
N ILE A 269 8.38 17.84 -7.62
CA ILE A 269 7.89 18.10 -8.97
C ILE A 269 6.93 17.00 -9.43
N PHE A 270 7.20 15.75 -9.09
CA PHE A 270 6.32 14.64 -9.42
C PHE A 270 4.92 14.86 -8.83
N PHE A 271 4.80 15.09 -7.53
CA PHE A 271 3.50 15.31 -6.90
C PHE A 271 2.81 16.60 -7.34
N GLN A 272 3.56 17.69 -7.50
CA GLN A 272 2.99 18.95 -7.97
C GLN A 272 2.36 18.82 -9.36
N LYS A 273 3.08 18.20 -10.31
CA LYS A 273 2.59 17.98 -11.67
C LYS A 273 1.47 16.95 -11.73
N PHE A 274 1.53 15.93 -10.87
CA PHE A 274 0.48 14.91 -10.81
C PHE A 274 -0.88 15.51 -10.44
N LYS A 275 -0.92 16.46 -9.50
CA LYS A 275 -2.14 17.21 -9.16
C LYS A 275 -2.67 18.00 -10.35
N THR A 276 -1.81 18.72 -11.07
CA THR A 276 -2.21 19.58 -12.20
C THR A 276 -2.75 18.81 -13.43
N VAL A 277 -2.35 17.56 -13.64
CA VAL A 277 -2.82 16.74 -14.79
C VAL A 277 -4.21 16.15 -14.55
N ARG A 278 -4.69 16.14 -13.31
CA ARG A 278 -6.01 15.57 -12.93
C ARG A 278 -7.11 16.62 -12.71
N GLU A 279 -6.77 17.90 -12.69
CA GLU A 279 -7.70 19.02 -12.77
C GLU A 279 -8.07 19.29 -14.25
#